data_7914f2936db95a51db88d84199b0ab0a
#
_entry.id   7914f2936db95a51db88d84199b0ab0a
#
_cell.length_a   1.000
_cell.length_b   1.000
_cell.length_c   1.000
_cell.angle_alpha   90.00
_cell.angle_beta   90.00
_cell.angle_gamma   90.00
#
_symmetry.space_group_name_H-M   'P 1'
#
loop_
_entity.id
_entity.type
_entity.pdbx_description
1 polymer ?
#
loop_
_entity_poly.entity_id
_entity_poly.type
_entity_poly.pdbx_seq_one_letter_code
_entity_poly.pdbx_strand_id
1 'polypeptide(L)'
;RRQRQMCIRDSIVPEGPDFKINTENVDEEIANIPGPQLVVPVTNARYSINAANARWGSLYDALYGTDVISEENGCEKGNSYNAKRGEKVIAFAKDFLDKYFPLSNGSHTEVTTYSVIDNELIIKLSNNTETNLKESNKYIGFNKINEDIYEVLLKNNNLHVILSFDKNSLIGSSDKSSLQDVILESAITTIQDCEDSVATVDAEDKVLAYKNWLGLMKGDLEDTFEKNGKKIVRKLNKTKVFKTKNGELHLSGLSLMLIRNVGHLMTNPAIIYSENKEVPEGIMDPVITTMISMFDLKNGKNNSKTGSVYIVKPKMHGPEEVAFTIELFAAVENMLGLPNNTIKIGIMDEERRTTINLKECIRHAKERLVFINTGFLDRTGDEIHTAMEGGPIIP
;
A
#
# COMPACT_ATOMS: atom_id res chain seq x y z
N ARG A 1 10.50 -41.63 -4.24
CA ARG A 1 9.96 -41.56 -2.85
C ARG A 1 11.05 -41.38 -1.78
N ARG A 2 12.13 -42.18 -1.76
CA ARG A 2 13.22 -42.08 -0.76
C ARG A 2 14.00 -40.75 -0.84
N GLN A 3 14.38 -40.33 -2.04
CA GLN A 3 15.08 -39.05 -2.24
C GLN A 3 14.22 -37.83 -1.80
N ARG A 4 12.92 -37.83 -2.10
CA ARG A 4 11.97 -36.85 -1.67
C ARG A 4 11.86 -36.75 -0.14
N GLN A 5 11.81 -37.88 0.54
CA GLN A 5 11.77 -37.92 2.01
C GLN A 5 13.08 -37.44 2.65
N MET A 6 14.22 -37.69 2.01
CA MET A 6 15.53 -37.19 2.45
C MET A 6 15.60 -35.67 2.30
N CYS A 7 15.30 -35.10 1.13
CA CYS A 7 15.33 -33.65 0.92
C CYS A 7 14.40 -32.88 1.89
N ILE A 8 13.23 -33.40 2.20
CA ILE A 8 12.31 -32.77 3.16
C ILE A 8 12.88 -32.88 4.58
N ARG A 9 13.35 -34.07 5.00
CA ARG A 9 13.88 -34.29 6.35
C ARG A 9 15.14 -33.46 6.65
N ASP A 10 16.06 -33.39 5.67
CA ASP A 10 17.31 -32.67 5.86
C ASP A 10 17.14 -31.14 5.80
N SER A 11 15.97 -30.66 5.35
CA SER A 11 15.64 -29.24 5.28
C SER A 11 14.82 -28.74 6.48
N ILE A 12 14.21 -29.62 7.26
CA ILE A 12 13.43 -29.23 8.44
C ILE A 12 14.36 -29.07 9.63
N VAL A 13 14.35 -27.90 10.23
CA VAL A 13 15.10 -27.62 11.47
C VAL A 13 14.26 -28.01 12.68
N PRO A 14 14.89 -28.39 13.81
CA PRO A 14 14.17 -28.64 15.07
C PRO A 14 13.38 -27.40 15.51
N GLU A 15 12.15 -27.62 15.94
CA GLU A 15 11.33 -26.57 16.49
C GLU A 15 11.86 -26.14 17.87
N GLY A 16 12.11 -24.84 18.03
CA GLY A 16 12.53 -24.24 19.28
C GLY A 16 11.35 -24.00 20.25
N PRO A 17 11.61 -23.41 21.43
CA PRO A 17 10.56 -23.12 22.43
C PRO A 17 9.55 -22.11 21.90
N ASP A 18 8.39 -22.02 22.52
CA ASP A 18 7.37 -21.03 22.17
C ASP A 18 7.88 -19.60 22.33
N PHE A 19 7.39 -18.71 21.48
CA PHE A 19 7.75 -17.29 21.46
C PHE A 19 6.54 -16.42 21.10
N LYS A 20 6.70 -15.13 21.30
CA LYS A 20 5.74 -14.12 20.82
C LYS A 20 6.46 -13.17 19.87
N ILE A 21 5.73 -12.70 18.86
CA ILE A 21 6.16 -11.57 18.05
C ILE A 21 5.96 -10.31 18.90
N ASN A 22 7.00 -9.51 19.02
CA ASN A 22 7.03 -8.32 19.87
C ASN A 22 7.65 -7.12 19.13
N THR A 23 7.31 -6.98 17.86
CA THR A 23 7.73 -5.84 17.04
C THR A 23 7.10 -4.56 17.59
N GLU A 24 7.94 -3.59 17.92
CA GLU A 24 7.53 -2.28 18.44
C GLU A 24 7.64 -1.20 17.36
N ASN A 25 7.04 -0.03 17.62
CA ASN A 25 7.09 1.14 16.74
C ASN A 25 6.64 0.83 15.31
N VAL A 26 5.50 0.15 15.18
CA VAL A 26 4.87 -0.19 13.90
C VAL A 26 3.80 0.84 13.58
N ASP A 27 3.81 1.38 12.36
CA ASP A 27 2.81 2.34 11.90
C ASP A 27 1.42 1.69 11.77
N GLU A 28 0.38 2.50 11.97
CA GLU A 28 -1.03 2.07 11.96
C GLU A 28 -1.41 1.34 10.67
N GLU A 29 -0.84 1.74 9.56
CA GLU A 29 -1.05 1.16 8.22
C GLU A 29 -0.66 -0.33 8.15
N ILE A 30 0.21 -0.78 9.04
CA ILE A 30 0.59 -2.19 9.15
C ILE A 30 -0.09 -2.84 10.34
N ALA A 31 -0.14 -2.13 11.48
CA ALA A 31 -0.60 -2.70 12.74
C ALA A 31 -2.11 -2.88 12.82
N ASN A 32 -2.90 -1.92 12.29
CA ASN A 32 -4.32 -1.81 12.61
C ASN A 32 -5.24 -1.51 11.41
N ILE A 33 -4.70 -1.12 10.26
CA ILE A 33 -5.51 -0.77 9.09
C ILE A 33 -5.48 -1.90 8.06
N PRO A 34 -6.55 -2.69 7.92
CA PRO A 34 -6.62 -3.75 6.93
C PRO A 34 -6.88 -3.17 5.53
N GLY A 35 -5.92 -3.24 4.65
CA GLY A 35 -6.07 -2.71 3.29
C GLY A 35 -5.12 -3.34 2.28
N PRO A 36 -5.36 -3.09 0.98
CA PRO A 36 -4.52 -3.59 -0.09
C PRO A 36 -3.08 -3.09 0.01
N GLN A 37 -2.16 -3.91 -0.45
CA GLN A 37 -0.75 -3.59 -0.65
C GLN A 37 -0.42 -3.63 -2.13
N LEU A 38 0.26 -2.61 -2.64
CA LEU A 38 0.76 -2.56 -4.02
C LEU A 38 2.25 -2.87 -4.06
N VAL A 39 2.70 -3.37 -5.21
CA VAL A 39 4.13 -3.54 -5.53
C VAL A 39 4.38 -2.87 -6.88
N VAL A 40 5.41 -2.02 -6.97
CA VAL A 40 5.75 -1.27 -8.18
C VAL A 40 7.26 -1.18 -8.38
N PRO A 41 7.74 -1.15 -9.64
CA PRO A 41 9.15 -0.97 -9.94
C PRO A 41 9.60 0.44 -9.53
N VAL A 42 10.56 0.55 -8.62
CA VAL A 42 11.09 1.83 -8.14
C VAL A 42 11.85 2.61 -9.21
N THR A 43 12.35 1.95 -10.24
CA THR A 43 13.03 2.60 -11.39
C THR A 43 12.08 3.43 -12.25
N ASN A 44 10.77 3.20 -12.17
CA ASN A 44 9.77 4.00 -12.88
C ASN A 44 9.13 5.03 -11.94
N ALA A 45 9.62 6.28 -11.99
CA ALA A 45 9.17 7.37 -11.13
C ALA A 45 7.64 7.58 -11.18
N ARG A 46 7.04 7.53 -12.37
CA ARG A 46 5.58 7.71 -12.54
C ARG A 46 4.79 6.59 -11.86
N TYR A 47 5.21 5.34 -11.98
CA TYR A 47 4.56 4.21 -11.32
C TYR A 47 4.72 4.30 -9.81
N SER A 48 5.90 4.66 -9.33
CA SER A 48 6.17 4.89 -7.90
C SER A 48 5.25 5.96 -7.32
N ILE A 49 5.13 7.10 -7.99
CA ILE A 49 4.24 8.20 -7.58
C ILE A 49 2.77 7.78 -7.61
N ASN A 50 2.34 7.11 -8.69
CA ASN A 50 0.95 6.68 -8.82
C ASN A 50 0.56 5.68 -7.72
N ALA A 51 1.44 4.73 -7.39
CA ALA A 51 1.20 3.75 -6.34
C ALA A 51 1.19 4.39 -4.94
N ALA A 52 2.13 5.31 -4.65
CA ALA A 52 2.10 6.09 -3.42
C ALA A 52 0.80 6.90 -3.28
N ASN A 53 0.35 7.55 -4.36
CA ASN A 53 -0.88 8.34 -4.40
C ASN A 53 -2.15 7.48 -4.36
N ALA A 54 -2.07 6.18 -4.67
CA ALA A 54 -3.21 5.27 -4.65
C ALA A 54 -3.78 5.00 -3.24
N ARG A 55 -3.24 5.66 -2.18
CA ARG A 55 -3.87 5.70 -0.86
C ARG A 55 -5.34 6.12 -0.96
N TRP A 56 -5.65 7.06 -1.82
CA TRP A 56 -6.99 7.59 -2.03
C TRP A 56 -7.45 7.32 -3.46
N GLY A 57 -8.48 6.52 -3.60
CA GLY A 57 -9.03 6.10 -4.90
C GLY A 57 -10.49 6.47 -5.06
N SER A 58 -10.87 7.00 -6.23
CA SER A 58 -12.26 7.25 -6.62
C SER A 58 -13.01 5.93 -6.80
N LEU A 59 -14.09 5.74 -6.06
CA LEU A 59 -15.00 4.62 -6.28
C LEU A 59 -15.74 4.79 -7.62
N TYR A 60 -16.10 6.01 -7.97
CA TYR A 60 -16.79 6.29 -9.23
C TYR A 60 -15.92 5.93 -10.44
N ASP A 61 -14.66 6.35 -10.45
CA ASP A 61 -13.72 6.00 -11.51
C ASP A 61 -13.48 4.49 -11.60
N ALA A 62 -13.35 3.82 -10.47
CA ALA A 62 -13.16 2.37 -10.41
C ALA A 62 -14.37 1.62 -10.97
N LEU A 63 -15.59 2.02 -10.60
CA LEU A 63 -16.81 1.41 -11.11
C LEU A 63 -17.02 1.71 -12.59
N TYR A 64 -16.76 2.96 -13.01
CA TYR A 64 -16.94 3.37 -14.40
C TYR A 64 -15.94 2.67 -15.33
N GLY A 65 -14.70 2.49 -14.89
CA GLY A 65 -13.60 1.94 -15.69
C GLY A 65 -13.56 0.41 -15.79
N THR A 66 -14.26 -0.32 -14.91
CA THR A 66 -14.18 -1.78 -14.81
C THR A 66 -15.45 -2.48 -15.32
N ASP A 67 -15.47 -3.81 -15.25
CA ASP A 67 -16.59 -4.66 -15.64
C ASP A 67 -17.65 -4.86 -14.52
N VAL A 68 -17.46 -4.24 -13.35
CA VAL A 68 -18.46 -4.22 -12.28
C VAL A 68 -19.77 -3.63 -12.79
N ILE A 69 -19.70 -2.59 -13.62
CA ILE A 69 -20.86 -2.08 -14.36
C ILE A 69 -20.79 -2.68 -15.77
N SER A 70 -21.75 -3.57 -16.09
CA SER A 70 -21.87 -4.18 -17.42
C SER A 70 -21.94 -3.13 -18.54
N GLU A 71 -21.35 -3.44 -19.69
CA GLU A 71 -21.45 -2.62 -20.89
C GLU A 71 -22.71 -2.87 -21.72
N GLU A 72 -23.63 -3.70 -21.26
CA GLU A 72 -24.89 -4.00 -21.91
C GLU A 72 -25.92 -2.85 -21.81
N ASN A 73 -26.91 -2.91 -22.69
CA ASN A 73 -28.09 -2.01 -22.67
C ASN A 73 -27.75 -0.53 -22.76
N GLY A 74 -26.75 -0.15 -23.54
CA GLY A 74 -26.38 1.23 -23.77
C GLY A 74 -25.50 1.83 -22.65
N CYS A 75 -24.82 0.98 -21.88
CA CYS A 75 -23.88 1.37 -20.83
C CYS A 75 -22.42 1.15 -21.23
N GLU A 76 -22.11 1.13 -22.52
CA GLU A 76 -20.78 0.92 -23.07
C GLU A 76 -19.83 2.06 -22.68
N LYS A 77 -18.57 1.68 -22.43
CA LYS A 77 -17.46 2.64 -22.30
C LYS A 77 -17.08 3.14 -23.70
N GLY A 78 -17.12 4.45 -23.90
CA GLY A 78 -16.77 5.08 -25.17
C GLY A 78 -15.64 6.10 -25.01
N ASN A 79 -15.40 6.89 -26.06
CA ASN A 79 -14.45 7.99 -26.03
C ASN A 79 -14.94 9.23 -25.26
N SER A 80 -16.20 9.25 -24.88
CA SER A 80 -16.84 10.32 -24.10
C SER A 80 -17.62 9.72 -22.93
N TYR A 81 -17.95 10.57 -21.97
CA TYR A 81 -18.77 10.17 -20.81
C TYR A 81 -20.14 9.66 -21.26
N ASN A 82 -20.51 8.48 -20.78
CA ASN A 82 -21.83 7.87 -20.97
C ASN A 82 -22.68 8.09 -19.72
N ALA A 83 -23.67 8.97 -19.83
CA ALA A 83 -24.55 9.33 -18.70
C ALA A 83 -25.31 8.13 -18.11
N LYS A 84 -25.79 7.22 -18.99
CA LYS A 84 -26.52 6.01 -18.54
C LYS A 84 -25.63 5.07 -17.74
N ARG A 85 -24.35 4.94 -18.11
CA ARG A 85 -23.36 4.23 -17.31
C ARG A 85 -23.09 4.96 -15.99
N GLY A 86 -22.96 6.29 -16.03
CA GLY A 86 -22.78 7.13 -14.85
C GLY A 86 -23.92 6.99 -13.83
N GLU A 87 -25.19 6.94 -14.28
CA GLU A 87 -26.33 6.69 -13.41
C GLU A 87 -26.20 5.36 -12.65
N LYS A 88 -25.73 4.29 -13.29
CA LYS A 88 -25.50 2.99 -12.63
C LYS A 88 -24.34 3.05 -11.64
N VAL A 89 -23.29 3.81 -11.94
CA VAL A 89 -22.16 4.05 -11.01
C VAL A 89 -22.68 4.76 -9.77
N ILE A 90 -23.44 5.83 -9.93
CA ILE A 90 -24.04 6.57 -8.80
C ILE A 90 -24.93 5.66 -7.96
N ALA A 91 -25.83 4.88 -8.61
CA ALA A 91 -26.70 3.95 -7.91
C ALA A 91 -25.91 2.92 -7.10
N PHE A 92 -24.90 2.30 -7.68
CA PHE A 92 -24.03 1.35 -6.99
C PHE A 92 -23.34 1.99 -5.78
N ALA A 93 -22.82 3.21 -5.93
CA ALA A 93 -22.16 3.92 -4.83
C ALA A 93 -23.16 4.31 -3.72
N LYS A 94 -24.42 4.63 -4.03
CA LYS A 94 -25.45 4.86 -3.03
C LYS A 94 -25.81 3.56 -2.28
N ASP A 95 -25.90 2.43 -2.98
CA ASP A 95 -26.09 1.10 -2.37
C ASP A 95 -24.92 0.73 -1.46
N PHE A 96 -23.69 1.06 -1.87
CA PHE A 96 -22.50 0.90 -1.02
C PHE A 96 -22.64 1.72 0.27
N LEU A 97 -23.08 2.97 0.17
CA LEU A 97 -23.30 3.82 1.35
C LEU A 97 -24.41 3.27 2.24
N ASP A 98 -25.53 2.81 1.69
CA ASP A 98 -26.61 2.19 2.46
C ASP A 98 -26.15 0.94 3.21
N LYS A 99 -25.27 0.16 2.60
CA LYS A 99 -24.73 -1.06 3.21
C LYS A 99 -23.75 -0.80 4.35
N TYR A 100 -22.84 0.14 4.19
CA TYR A 100 -21.71 0.34 5.12
C TYR A 100 -21.87 1.56 6.04
N PHE A 101 -22.72 2.51 5.65
CA PHE A 101 -23.01 3.74 6.38
C PHE A 101 -24.52 3.99 6.42
N PRO A 102 -25.34 3.00 6.85
CA PRO A 102 -26.80 3.11 6.78
C PRO A 102 -27.32 4.34 7.53
N LEU A 103 -28.36 4.93 7.01
CA LEU A 103 -29.10 5.99 7.68
C LEU A 103 -30.02 5.42 8.78
N SER A 104 -30.35 6.23 9.76
CA SER A 104 -31.34 5.87 10.78
C SER A 104 -32.73 5.66 10.17
N ASN A 105 -33.08 6.46 9.15
CA ASN A 105 -34.28 6.32 8.33
C ASN A 105 -33.97 6.70 6.89
N GLY A 106 -34.59 6.01 5.91
CA GLY A 106 -34.41 6.28 4.48
C GLY A 106 -33.12 5.67 3.89
N SER A 107 -32.84 6.05 2.66
CA SER A 107 -31.72 5.58 1.87
C SER A 107 -30.86 6.74 1.35
N HIS A 108 -29.58 6.52 1.10
CA HIS A 108 -28.70 7.49 0.45
C HIS A 108 -29.17 7.89 -0.96
N THR A 109 -30.01 7.09 -1.61
CA THR A 109 -30.67 7.44 -2.89
C THR A 109 -31.71 8.55 -2.76
N GLU A 110 -32.27 8.75 -1.56
CA GLU A 110 -33.28 9.75 -1.26
C GLU A 110 -32.68 11.06 -0.72
N VAL A 111 -31.38 11.10 -0.46
CA VAL A 111 -30.73 12.27 0.14
C VAL A 111 -30.67 13.43 -0.85
N THR A 112 -31.03 14.61 -0.38
CA THR A 112 -30.92 15.88 -1.10
C THR A 112 -29.80 16.78 -0.56
N THR A 113 -29.40 16.60 0.70
CA THR A 113 -28.32 17.42 1.30
C THR A 113 -27.61 16.66 2.40
N TYR A 114 -26.30 16.77 2.40
CA TYR A 114 -25.44 16.48 3.54
C TYR A 114 -24.91 17.81 4.06
N SER A 115 -25.16 18.12 5.31
CA SER A 115 -24.71 19.36 5.94
C SER A 115 -23.98 19.07 7.24
N VAL A 116 -23.05 19.93 7.60
CA VAL A 116 -22.36 19.84 8.90
C VAL A 116 -22.67 21.11 9.68
N ILE A 117 -23.39 20.95 10.78
CA ILE A 117 -23.79 22.02 11.70
C ILE A 117 -23.23 21.66 13.08
N ASP A 118 -22.50 22.57 13.70
CA ASP A 118 -21.89 22.37 15.03
C ASP A 118 -21.06 21.07 15.13
N ASN A 119 -20.34 20.72 14.05
CA ASN A 119 -19.57 19.47 13.90
C ASN A 119 -20.42 18.18 13.91
N GLU A 120 -21.71 18.28 13.67
CA GLU A 120 -22.60 17.13 13.50
C GLU A 120 -23.04 17.00 12.04
N LEU A 121 -23.06 15.78 11.52
CA LEU A 121 -23.57 15.50 10.17
C LEU A 121 -25.09 15.40 10.21
N ILE A 122 -25.77 16.28 9.47
CA ILE A 122 -27.22 16.30 9.29
C ILE A 122 -27.52 15.97 7.83
N ILE A 123 -28.40 15.02 7.61
CA ILE A 123 -28.76 14.50 6.28
C ILE A 123 -30.24 14.78 6.04
N LYS A 124 -30.54 15.46 4.92
CA LYS A 124 -31.92 15.81 4.54
C LYS A 124 -32.38 14.92 3.38
N LEU A 125 -33.56 14.34 3.53
CA LEU A 125 -34.17 13.48 2.52
C LEU A 125 -35.11 14.28 1.60
N SER A 126 -35.50 13.69 0.47
CA SER A 126 -36.38 14.29 -0.54
C SER A 126 -37.78 14.62 -0.04
N ASN A 127 -38.26 13.97 1.02
CA ASN A 127 -39.51 14.26 1.71
C ASN A 127 -39.39 15.39 2.76
N ASN A 128 -38.25 16.12 2.78
CA ASN A 128 -37.89 17.16 3.74
C ASN A 128 -37.68 16.69 5.20
N THR A 129 -37.64 15.39 5.48
CA THR A 129 -37.24 14.90 6.81
C THR A 129 -35.76 14.92 6.98
N GLU A 130 -35.30 15.14 8.21
CA GLU A 130 -33.88 15.02 8.59
C GLU A 130 -33.63 13.64 9.16
N THR A 131 -32.45 13.12 8.89
CA THR A 131 -31.93 11.84 9.39
C THR A 131 -30.42 11.95 9.67
N ASN A 132 -29.86 10.92 10.30
CA ASN A 132 -28.45 10.82 10.61
C ASN A 132 -27.95 9.44 10.22
N LEU A 133 -26.65 9.23 10.27
CA LEU A 133 -26.11 7.87 10.24
C LEU A 133 -26.64 7.04 11.41
N LYS A 134 -27.05 5.81 11.16
CA LYS A 134 -27.48 4.87 12.21
C LYS A 134 -26.39 4.66 13.26
N GLU A 135 -25.13 4.65 12.84
CA GLU A 135 -23.95 4.59 13.69
C GLU A 135 -23.23 5.94 13.60
N SER A 136 -23.61 6.87 14.50
CA SER A 136 -23.10 8.25 14.48
C SER A 136 -21.56 8.35 14.63
N ASN A 137 -20.92 7.35 15.27
CA ASN A 137 -19.47 7.26 15.44
C ASN A 137 -18.71 7.01 14.12
N LYS A 138 -19.41 6.65 13.05
CA LYS A 138 -18.80 6.52 11.71
C LYS A 138 -18.58 7.87 11.04
N TYR A 139 -19.22 8.94 11.47
CA TYR A 139 -18.88 10.29 11.07
C TYR A 139 -17.65 10.78 11.84
N ILE A 140 -16.61 11.21 11.14
CA ILE A 140 -15.34 11.63 11.74
C ILE A 140 -15.16 13.14 11.67
N GLY A 141 -15.51 13.77 10.55
CA GLY A 141 -15.28 15.19 10.37
C GLY A 141 -15.59 15.67 8.95
N PHE A 142 -15.17 16.87 8.65
CA PHE A 142 -15.41 17.49 7.36
C PHE A 142 -14.26 18.42 6.96
N ASN A 143 -14.20 18.73 5.67
CA ASN A 143 -13.34 19.75 5.11
C ASN A 143 -14.16 20.66 4.19
N LYS A 144 -14.11 21.98 4.40
CA LYS A 144 -14.73 22.95 3.49
C LYS A 144 -13.64 23.61 2.65
N ILE A 145 -13.60 23.25 1.36
CA ILE A 145 -12.61 23.76 0.41
C ILE A 145 -13.00 25.18 -0.03
N ASN A 146 -14.27 25.37 -0.36
CA ASN A 146 -14.90 26.69 -0.66
C ASN A 146 -16.42 26.59 -0.42
N GLU A 147 -17.20 27.55 -0.92
CA GLU A 147 -18.66 27.57 -0.73
C GLU A 147 -19.38 26.44 -1.48
N ASP A 148 -18.83 25.98 -2.60
CA ASP A 148 -19.43 24.99 -3.51
C ASP A 148 -18.85 23.60 -3.33
N ILE A 149 -17.62 23.49 -2.78
CA ILE A 149 -16.86 22.25 -2.67
C ILE A 149 -16.57 21.96 -1.20
N TYR A 150 -17.04 20.81 -0.74
CA TYR A 150 -16.76 20.32 0.60
C TYR A 150 -16.66 18.79 0.62
N GLU A 151 -16.09 18.27 1.68
CA GLU A 151 -15.90 16.84 1.90
C GLU A 151 -16.41 16.44 3.27
N VAL A 152 -17.06 15.29 3.35
CA VAL A 152 -17.46 14.63 4.61
C VAL A 152 -16.61 13.38 4.79
N LEU A 153 -15.96 13.25 5.94
CA LEU A 153 -15.11 12.11 6.27
C LEU A 153 -15.88 11.11 7.14
N LEU A 154 -15.98 9.90 6.62
CA LEU A 154 -16.54 8.74 7.31
C LEU A 154 -15.45 7.71 7.61
N LYS A 155 -15.72 6.77 8.52
CA LYS A 155 -14.79 5.68 8.86
C LYS A 155 -15.54 4.39 9.13
N ASN A 156 -15.04 3.28 8.57
CA ASN A 156 -15.54 1.94 8.82
C ASN A 156 -14.38 0.94 8.82
N ASN A 157 -14.30 0.04 9.82
CA ASN A 157 -13.22 -0.93 9.95
C ASN A 157 -11.80 -0.32 9.84
N ASN A 158 -11.60 0.82 10.47
CA ASN A 158 -10.36 1.63 10.41
C ASN A 158 -10.01 2.24 9.04
N LEU A 159 -10.80 2.01 8.00
CA LEU A 159 -10.65 2.64 6.69
C LEU A 159 -11.55 3.87 6.57
N HIS A 160 -11.00 4.92 6.00
CA HIS A 160 -11.74 6.17 5.79
C HIS A 160 -12.42 6.18 4.41
N VAL A 161 -13.56 6.87 4.37
CA VAL A 161 -14.33 7.14 3.16
C VAL A 161 -14.64 8.63 3.12
N ILE A 162 -14.34 9.28 2.00
CA ILE A 162 -14.62 10.70 1.79
C ILE A 162 -15.80 10.81 0.83
N LEU A 163 -16.86 11.47 1.26
CA LEU A 163 -17.92 11.92 0.38
C LEU A 163 -17.51 13.30 -0.15
N SER A 164 -17.31 13.44 -1.44
CA SER A 164 -16.89 14.68 -2.08
C SER A 164 -18.07 15.33 -2.79
N PHE A 165 -18.32 16.60 -2.51
CA PHE A 165 -19.45 17.35 -3.03
C PHE A 165 -18.96 18.55 -3.84
N ASP A 166 -19.52 18.70 -5.07
CA ASP A 166 -19.33 19.86 -5.93
C ASP A 166 -20.53 20.01 -6.87
N LYS A 167 -21.38 20.97 -6.59
CA LYS A 167 -22.58 21.24 -7.38
C LYS A 167 -22.32 21.70 -8.82
N ASN A 168 -21.10 22.17 -9.11
CA ASN A 168 -20.69 22.68 -10.43
C ASN A 168 -19.99 21.61 -11.28
N SER A 169 -19.66 20.46 -10.70
CA SER A 169 -19.05 19.36 -11.46
C SER A 169 -20.09 18.64 -12.34
N LEU A 170 -19.60 17.94 -13.38
CA LEU A 170 -20.45 17.19 -14.30
C LEU A 170 -21.34 16.17 -13.56
N ILE A 171 -20.77 15.46 -12.61
CA ILE A 171 -21.47 14.42 -11.85
C ILE A 171 -22.29 15.04 -10.73
N GLY A 172 -21.73 15.94 -9.93
CA GLY A 172 -22.43 16.56 -8.81
C GLY A 172 -23.64 17.38 -9.23
N SER A 173 -23.62 18.02 -10.41
CA SER A 173 -24.77 18.72 -10.95
C SER A 173 -25.95 17.80 -11.32
N SER A 174 -25.68 16.51 -11.55
CA SER A 174 -26.70 15.49 -11.84
C SER A 174 -27.19 14.73 -10.61
N ASP A 175 -26.48 14.79 -9.49
CA ASP A 175 -26.86 14.17 -8.22
C ASP A 175 -27.67 15.14 -7.34
N LYS A 176 -28.79 14.67 -6.76
CA LYS A 176 -29.70 15.48 -5.92
C LYS A 176 -28.99 16.14 -4.73
N SER A 177 -27.96 15.49 -4.20
CA SER A 177 -27.19 15.98 -3.05
C SER A 177 -25.87 16.64 -3.46
N SER A 178 -25.62 16.81 -4.76
CA SER A 178 -24.36 17.29 -5.33
C SER A 178 -23.15 16.41 -5.01
N LEU A 179 -23.36 15.12 -4.69
CA LEU A 179 -22.29 14.17 -4.49
C LEU A 179 -21.62 13.87 -5.83
N GLN A 180 -20.34 14.25 -5.95
CA GLN A 180 -19.59 14.06 -7.18
C GLN A 180 -18.74 12.79 -7.17
N ASP A 181 -18.33 12.32 -5.98
CA ASP A 181 -17.52 11.12 -5.83
C ASP A 181 -17.56 10.56 -4.41
N VAL A 182 -17.29 9.27 -4.31
CA VAL A 182 -16.98 8.56 -3.06
C VAL A 182 -15.53 8.11 -3.15
N ILE A 183 -14.68 8.71 -2.33
CA ILE A 183 -13.25 8.43 -2.34
C ILE A 183 -12.93 7.46 -1.20
N LEU A 184 -12.33 6.34 -1.54
CA LEU A 184 -11.98 5.29 -0.59
C LEU A 184 -10.50 5.38 -0.19
N GLU A 185 -10.19 5.11 1.06
CA GLU A 185 -8.86 4.79 1.49
C GLU A 185 -8.53 3.39 0.95
N SER A 186 -7.64 3.31 -0.04
CA SER A 186 -7.47 2.15 -0.92
C SER A 186 -6.13 1.45 -0.68
N ALA A 187 -5.05 1.87 -1.34
CA ALA A 187 -3.74 1.28 -1.13
C ALA A 187 -3.13 1.78 0.19
N ILE A 188 -3.15 0.96 1.22
CA ILE A 188 -2.66 1.33 2.56
C ILE A 188 -1.15 1.30 2.60
N THR A 189 -0.53 0.29 1.98
CA THR A 189 0.91 0.16 1.87
C THR A 189 1.33 -0.02 0.42
N THR A 190 2.55 0.40 0.10
CA THR A 190 3.15 0.22 -1.22
C THR A 190 4.58 -0.25 -1.07
N ILE A 191 4.93 -1.36 -1.71
CA ILE A 191 6.29 -1.84 -1.82
C ILE A 191 6.92 -1.22 -3.07
N GLN A 192 7.92 -0.38 -2.85
CA GLN A 192 8.80 0.12 -3.90
C GLN A 192 9.86 -0.95 -4.16
N ASP A 193 9.90 -1.51 -5.36
CA ASP A 193 10.64 -2.73 -5.61
C ASP A 193 11.99 -2.48 -6.28
N CYS A 194 13.08 -2.96 -5.64
CA CYS A 194 14.43 -3.01 -6.21
C CYS A 194 14.79 -4.39 -6.75
N GLU A 195 13.84 -5.33 -6.80
CA GLU A 195 14.11 -6.73 -7.11
C GLU A 195 13.36 -7.17 -8.38
N ASP A 196 12.43 -8.09 -8.34
CA ASP A 196 11.89 -8.82 -9.50
C ASP A 196 11.23 -7.94 -10.58
N SER A 197 10.65 -6.80 -10.21
CA SER A 197 9.99 -5.90 -11.18
C SER A 197 10.94 -4.93 -11.88
N VAL A 198 12.24 -4.96 -11.55
CA VAL A 198 13.27 -4.10 -12.15
C VAL A 198 14.44 -4.92 -12.67
N ALA A 199 15.20 -4.34 -13.62
CA ALA A 199 16.50 -4.83 -14.05
C ALA A 199 17.54 -3.76 -13.69
N THR A 200 18.29 -3.98 -12.60
CA THR A 200 19.35 -3.07 -12.11
C THR A 200 20.68 -3.78 -12.16
N VAL A 201 21.32 -3.76 -13.33
CA VAL A 201 22.48 -4.60 -13.63
C VAL A 201 23.82 -3.92 -13.39
N ASP A 202 23.81 -2.60 -13.22
CA ASP A 202 25.03 -1.79 -13.04
C ASP A 202 24.79 -0.58 -12.11
N ALA A 203 25.82 0.28 -12.02
CA ALA A 203 25.78 1.48 -11.19
C ALA A 203 24.73 2.50 -11.64
N GLU A 204 24.52 2.67 -12.94
CA GLU A 204 23.57 3.64 -13.49
C GLU A 204 22.14 3.24 -13.11
N ASP A 205 21.80 1.97 -13.29
CA ASP A 205 20.49 1.43 -12.92
C ASP A 205 20.23 1.53 -11.41
N LYS A 206 21.24 1.18 -10.59
CA LYS A 206 21.13 1.29 -9.12
C LYS A 206 20.95 2.74 -8.68
N VAL A 207 21.68 3.68 -9.27
CA VAL A 207 21.54 5.11 -8.98
C VAL A 207 20.14 5.60 -9.35
N LEU A 208 19.57 5.14 -10.47
CA LEU A 208 18.19 5.49 -10.84
C LEU A 208 17.18 5.01 -9.78
N ALA A 209 17.27 3.74 -9.36
CA ALA A 209 16.42 3.16 -8.33
C ALA A 209 16.53 3.95 -7.00
N TYR A 210 17.74 4.17 -6.54
CA TYR A 210 18.01 4.88 -5.28
C TYR A 210 17.62 6.36 -5.34
N LYS A 211 17.78 7.03 -6.48
CA LYS A 211 17.35 8.42 -6.69
C LYS A 211 15.83 8.56 -6.57
N ASN A 212 15.08 7.62 -7.15
CA ASN A 212 13.62 7.62 -7.03
C ASN A 212 13.18 7.35 -5.58
N TRP A 213 13.82 6.38 -4.90
CA TRP A 213 13.58 6.14 -3.48
C TRP A 213 13.89 7.37 -2.63
N LEU A 214 15.00 8.07 -2.92
CA LEU A 214 15.36 9.33 -2.24
C LEU A 214 14.29 10.40 -2.44
N GLY A 215 13.79 10.59 -3.67
CA GLY A 215 12.73 11.55 -3.97
C GLY A 215 11.41 11.23 -3.26
N LEU A 216 11.09 9.94 -3.09
CA LEU A 216 9.94 9.50 -2.30
C LEU A 216 10.12 9.85 -0.81
N MET A 217 11.29 9.55 -0.23
CA MET A 217 11.58 9.82 1.19
C MET A 217 11.72 11.31 1.51
N LYS A 218 12.13 12.11 0.54
CA LYS A 218 12.14 13.59 0.62
C LYS A 218 10.76 14.21 0.38
N GLY A 219 9.85 13.48 -0.28
CA GLY A 219 8.54 13.97 -0.66
C GLY A 219 8.54 14.90 -1.88
N ASP A 220 9.62 14.89 -2.68
CA ASP A 220 9.82 15.76 -3.84
C ASP A 220 9.92 15.02 -5.19
N LEU A 221 9.68 13.71 -5.20
CA LEU A 221 9.66 12.96 -6.46
C LEU A 221 8.57 13.49 -7.37
N GLU A 222 8.94 13.83 -8.60
CA GLU A 222 8.01 14.23 -9.66
C GLU A 222 8.39 13.59 -11.00
N ASP A 223 7.40 13.39 -11.84
CA ASP A 223 7.56 12.92 -13.21
C ASP A 223 6.77 13.79 -14.17
N THR A 224 7.36 14.08 -15.32
CA THR A 224 6.76 14.91 -16.37
C THR A 224 6.59 14.10 -17.63
N PHE A 225 5.36 14.04 -18.14
CA PHE A 225 5.03 13.34 -19.38
C PHE A 225 4.03 14.14 -20.22
N GLU A 226 3.94 13.81 -21.47
CA GLU A 226 2.98 14.42 -22.40
C GLU A 226 1.74 13.54 -22.56
N LYS A 227 0.55 14.14 -22.48
CA LYS A 227 -0.73 13.48 -22.76
C LYS A 227 -1.62 14.44 -23.54
N ASN A 228 -2.08 14.01 -24.73
CA ASN A 228 -2.93 14.81 -25.64
C ASN A 228 -2.33 16.20 -25.96
N GLY A 229 -1.02 16.27 -26.22
CA GLY A 229 -0.31 17.52 -26.51
C GLY A 229 -0.12 18.46 -25.31
N LYS A 230 -0.43 18.02 -24.10
CA LYS A 230 -0.25 18.81 -22.87
C LYS A 230 0.80 18.15 -21.97
N LYS A 231 1.73 18.98 -21.49
CA LYS A 231 2.71 18.59 -20.48
C LYS A 231 2.01 18.42 -19.12
N ILE A 232 2.08 17.23 -18.56
CA ILE A 232 1.52 16.90 -17.25
C ILE A 232 2.66 16.61 -16.30
N VAL A 233 2.66 17.27 -15.14
CA VAL A 233 3.58 16.99 -14.04
C VAL A 233 2.85 16.17 -12.99
N ARG A 234 3.31 14.96 -12.74
CA ARG A 234 2.80 14.09 -11.66
C ARG A 234 3.64 14.31 -10.41
N LYS A 235 2.98 14.53 -9.28
CA LYS A 235 3.60 14.79 -7.98
C LYS A 235 2.97 13.92 -6.89
N LEU A 236 3.66 13.82 -5.78
CA LEU A 236 3.13 13.18 -4.57
C LEU A 236 1.98 14.01 -3.98
N ASN A 237 0.94 13.32 -3.52
CA ASN A 237 -0.23 13.94 -2.89
C ASN A 237 0.14 14.53 -1.52
N LYS A 238 -0.49 15.64 -1.18
CA LYS A 238 -0.35 16.28 0.13
C LYS A 238 -1.24 15.61 1.17
N THR A 239 -0.89 15.81 2.43
CA THR A 239 -1.73 15.47 3.58
C THR A 239 -3.12 16.10 3.43
N LYS A 240 -4.17 15.32 3.71
CA LYS A 240 -5.55 15.77 3.78
C LYS A 240 -5.86 16.21 5.21
N VAL A 241 -6.55 17.33 5.36
CA VAL A 241 -6.88 17.91 6.67
C VAL A 241 -8.40 18.01 6.81
N PHE A 242 -8.92 17.48 7.91
CA PHE A 242 -10.34 17.51 8.23
C PHE A 242 -10.56 18.13 9.61
N LYS A 243 -11.60 18.93 9.74
CA LYS A 243 -12.08 19.42 11.04
C LYS A 243 -12.90 18.33 11.70
N THR A 244 -12.63 18.05 12.96
CA THR A 244 -13.32 17.07 13.78
C THR A 244 -13.83 17.72 15.07
N LYS A 245 -14.62 17.00 15.87
CA LYS A 245 -15.03 17.48 17.21
C LYS A 245 -13.87 17.80 18.15
N ASN A 246 -12.71 17.16 17.94
CA ASN A 246 -11.54 17.25 18.83
C ASN A 246 -10.40 18.09 18.23
N GLY A 247 -10.63 18.83 17.15
CA GLY A 247 -9.61 19.60 16.45
C GLY A 247 -9.39 19.12 15.01
N GLU A 248 -8.18 19.28 14.48
CA GLU A 248 -7.85 18.86 13.13
C GLU A 248 -7.32 17.43 13.10
N LEU A 249 -7.79 16.66 12.11
CA LEU A 249 -7.28 15.34 11.77
C LEU A 249 -6.47 15.46 10.47
N HIS A 250 -5.22 15.01 10.53
CA HIS A 250 -4.31 14.98 9.38
C HIS A 250 -4.17 13.54 8.88
N LEU A 251 -4.66 13.27 7.67
CA LEU A 251 -4.54 11.98 7.00
C LEU A 251 -3.49 12.05 5.90
N SER A 252 -2.57 11.08 5.87
CA SER A 252 -1.57 11.01 4.80
C SER A 252 -2.23 10.99 3.43
N GLY A 253 -1.72 11.75 2.49
CA GLY A 253 -2.08 11.66 1.07
C GLY A 253 -1.48 10.46 0.36
N LEU A 254 -0.54 9.77 1.03
CA LEU A 254 0.27 8.69 0.48
C LEU A 254 0.05 7.39 1.25
N SER A 255 0.18 6.27 0.56
CA SER A 255 0.35 4.96 1.21
C SER A 255 1.66 4.93 2.01
N LEU A 256 1.70 4.14 3.09
CA LEU A 256 2.97 3.85 3.75
C LEU A 256 3.87 3.07 2.78
N MET A 257 5.07 3.59 2.55
CA MET A 257 6.00 3.00 1.60
C MET A 257 7.01 2.10 2.29
N LEU A 258 7.16 0.89 1.76
CA LEU A 258 8.20 -0.07 2.06
C LEU A 258 9.13 -0.15 0.86
N ILE A 259 10.36 -0.62 1.07
CA ILE A 259 11.32 -0.89 -0.01
C ILE A 259 11.66 -2.39 -0.04
N ARG A 260 11.49 -3.06 -1.19
CA ARG A 260 11.99 -4.42 -1.35
C ARG A 260 13.43 -4.38 -1.85
N ASN A 261 14.35 -4.88 -1.03
CA ASN A 261 15.73 -5.09 -1.42
C ASN A 261 15.86 -6.40 -2.22
N VAL A 262 17.02 -6.66 -2.79
CA VAL A 262 17.31 -7.96 -3.40
C VAL A 262 17.65 -9.03 -2.35
N GLY A 263 17.59 -10.30 -2.75
CA GLY A 263 17.98 -11.45 -1.93
C GLY A 263 19.50 -11.54 -1.70
N HIS A 264 19.96 -12.69 -1.17
CA HIS A 264 21.37 -12.86 -0.79
C HIS A 264 22.28 -13.35 -1.92
N LEU A 265 21.74 -13.88 -3.01
CA LEU A 265 22.49 -14.61 -4.02
C LEU A 265 23.36 -13.71 -4.91
N MET A 266 22.83 -12.55 -5.32
CA MET A 266 23.40 -11.76 -6.41
C MET A 266 24.52 -10.83 -5.94
N THR A 267 25.49 -10.60 -6.85
CA THR A 267 26.46 -9.52 -6.78
C THR A 267 26.14 -8.45 -7.81
N ASN A 268 26.72 -7.26 -7.66
CA ASN A 268 26.49 -6.15 -8.58
C ASN A 268 27.76 -5.35 -8.82
N PRO A 269 28.11 -5.02 -10.07
CA PRO A 269 29.32 -4.27 -10.41
C PRO A 269 29.23 -2.77 -10.05
N ALA A 270 28.13 -2.29 -9.48
CA ALA A 270 28.00 -0.90 -9.02
C ALA A 270 29.08 -0.50 -8.01
N ILE A 271 29.58 -1.45 -7.22
CA ILE A 271 30.74 -1.28 -6.34
C ILE A 271 31.66 -2.47 -6.52
N ILE A 272 32.89 -2.19 -6.90
CA ILE A 272 33.98 -3.17 -6.97
C ILE A 272 34.85 -3.01 -5.74
N TYR A 273 35.02 -4.08 -4.99
CA TYR A 273 35.95 -4.10 -3.85
C TYR A 273 37.06 -5.12 -4.11
N SER A 274 38.09 -5.10 -3.34
CA SER A 274 39.25 -6.01 -3.37
C SER A 274 39.38 -6.97 -4.58
N GLU A 275 40.39 -6.85 -5.41
CA GLU A 275 40.69 -7.76 -6.52
C GLU A 275 39.57 -7.97 -7.56
N ASN A 276 38.86 -6.90 -7.92
CA ASN A 276 37.77 -6.93 -8.89
C ASN A 276 36.56 -7.77 -8.46
N LYS A 277 36.30 -7.92 -7.17
CA LYS A 277 35.08 -8.56 -6.66
C LYS A 277 33.92 -7.57 -6.62
N GLU A 278 32.83 -7.98 -7.17
CA GLU A 278 31.56 -7.24 -7.10
C GLU A 278 30.97 -7.28 -5.69
N VAL A 279 30.34 -6.18 -5.28
CA VAL A 279 29.66 -6.12 -3.98
C VAL A 279 28.48 -7.10 -3.93
N PRO A 280 28.28 -7.83 -2.82
CA PRO A 280 27.03 -8.54 -2.60
C PRO A 280 25.85 -7.56 -2.58
N GLU A 281 24.99 -7.66 -3.58
CA GLU A 281 23.88 -6.71 -3.78
C GLU A 281 22.91 -6.70 -2.59
N GLY A 282 22.67 -7.89 -2.02
CA GLY A 282 21.83 -8.06 -0.83
C GLY A 282 22.36 -7.41 0.44
N ILE A 283 23.66 -7.00 0.47
CA ILE A 283 24.27 -6.20 1.54
C ILE A 283 24.24 -4.71 1.18
N MET A 284 24.51 -4.36 -0.07
CA MET A 284 24.52 -2.98 -0.55
C MET A 284 23.13 -2.33 -0.40
N ASP A 285 22.07 -3.01 -0.83
CA ASP A 285 20.72 -2.47 -0.82
C ASP A 285 20.25 -2.01 0.57
N PRO A 286 20.29 -2.83 1.65
CA PRO A 286 19.84 -2.37 2.96
C PRO A 286 20.66 -1.21 3.52
N VAL A 287 21.96 -1.13 3.21
CA VAL A 287 22.78 0.02 3.61
C VAL A 287 22.28 1.31 2.95
N ILE A 288 22.15 1.31 1.63
CA ILE A 288 21.82 2.53 0.88
C ILE A 288 20.34 2.89 1.06
N THR A 289 19.44 1.93 1.00
CA THR A 289 18.00 2.20 1.14
C THR A 289 17.65 2.68 2.55
N THR A 290 18.31 2.17 3.60
CA THR A 290 18.13 2.67 4.97
C THR A 290 18.73 4.07 5.13
N MET A 291 19.93 4.31 4.60
CA MET A 291 20.56 5.63 4.62
C MET A 291 19.66 6.68 3.95
N ILE A 292 19.02 6.35 2.83
CA ILE A 292 18.05 7.21 2.17
C ILE A 292 16.81 7.43 3.06
N SER A 293 16.29 6.39 3.69
CA SER A 293 15.11 6.49 4.57
C SER A 293 15.35 7.39 5.77
N MET A 294 16.61 7.65 6.16
CA MET A 294 16.93 8.62 7.21
C MET A 294 16.47 10.05 6.88
N PHE A 295 16.24 10.39 5.59
CA PHE A 295 15.64 11.68 5.23
C PHE A 295 14.23 11.80 5.79
N ASP A 296 13.41 10.76 5.68
CA ASP A 296 12.08 10.75 6.29
C ASP A 296 12.16 10.82 7.83
N LEU A 297 13.01 9.98 8.43
CA LEU A 297 13.16 9.91 9.89
C LEU A 297 13.59 11.25 10.52
N LYS A 298 14.43 12.02 9.82
CA LYS A 298 14.98 13.31 10.31
C LYS A 298 14.14 14.53 9.95
N ASN A 299 13.36 14.48 8.86
CA ASN A 299 12.71 15.64 8.27
C ASN A 299 11.17 15.60 8.35
N GLY A 300 10.61 15.07 9.42
CA GLY A 300 9.18 15.21 9.70
C GLY A 300 8.37 13.93 9.67
N LYS A 301 9.00 12.78 9.41
CA LYS A 301 8.34 11.46 9.46
C LYS A 301 7.06 11.42 8.61
N ASN A 302 7.17 11.81 7.35
CA ASN A 302 6.03 11.85 6.42
C ASN A 302 5.59 10.45 5.99
N ASN A 303 6.56 9.53 5.86
CA ASN A 303 6.30 8.13 5.57
C ASN A 303 6.01 7.36 6.86
N SER A 304 6.99 7.19 7.75
CA SER A 304 6.79 6.48 9.01
C SER A 304 6.60 7.45 10.18
N LYS A 305 5.44 7.43 10.82
CA LYS A 305 5.14 8.26 12.01
C LYS A 305 5.84 7.73 13.27
N THR A 306 6.03 6.41 13.34
CA THR A 306 6.70 5.74 14.46
C THR A 306 8.21 5.80 14.37
N GLY A 307 8.77 6.22 13.22
CA GLY A 307 10.21 6.30 13.01
C GLY A 307 10.86 4.98 12.62
N SER A 308 10.15 4.14 11.88
CA SER A 308 10.61 2.86 11.38
C SER A 308 10.97 2.91 9.89
N VAL A 309 11.87 2.02 9.49
CA VAL A 309 12.21 1.74 8.09
C VAL A 309 11.71 0.34 7.75
N TYR A 310 10.92 0.21 6.72
CA TYR A 310 10.29 -1.06 6.34
C TYR A 310 10.99 -1.65 5.12
N ILE A 311 11.69 -2.77 5.31
CA ILE A 311 12.37 -3.51 4.24
C ILE A 311 11.70 -4.85 4.01
N VAL A 312 11.36 -5.15 2.76
CA VAL A 312 10.95 -6.49 2.34
C VAL A 312 12.19 -7.24 1.87
N LYS A 313 12.47 -8.40 2.45
CA LYS A 313 13.60 -9.23 2.07
C LYS A 313 13.13 -10.50 1.37
N PRO A 314 13.37 -10.60 0.05
CA PRO A 314 12.92 -11.72 -0.78
C PRO A 314 13.90 -12.88 -0.76
N LYS A 315 13.46 -14.03 -1.28
CA LYS A 315 14.29 -15.17 -1.67
C LYS A 315 15.23 -15.69 -0.57
N MET A 316 14.76 -15.66 0.68
CA MET A 316 15.49 -16.26 1.80
C MET A 316 15.19 -17.75 1.90
N HIS A 317 16.22 -18.57 2.02
CA HIS A 317 16.14 -20.02 2.08
C HIS A 317 16.29 -20.53 3.52
N GLY A 318 15.28 -20.33 4.33
CA GLY A 318 15.17 -20.90 5.66
C GLY A 318 15.67 -19.99 6.81
N PRO A 319 15.64 -20.50 8.06
CA PRO A 319 15.90 -19.72 9.25
C PRO A 319 17.29 -19.09 9.34
N GLU A 320 18.32 -19.76 8.81
CA GLU A 320 19.71 -19.26 8.84
C GLU A 320 19.85 -18.00 8.00
N GLU A 321 19.22 -17.94 6.83
CA GLU A 321 19.27 -16.73 5.98
C GLU A 321 18.42 -15.60 6.57
N VAL A 322 17.33 -15.92 7.26
CA VAL A 322 16.58 -14.94 8.04
C VAL A 322 17.44 -14.40 9.18
N ALA A 323 18.11 -15.26 9.95
CA ALA A 323 19.01 -14.85 11.03
C ALA A 323 20.13 -13.94 10.50
N PHE A 324 20.77 -14.30 9.38
CA PHE A 324 21.76 -13.47 8.70
C PHE A 324 21.20 -12.08 8.34
N THR A 325 19.96 -12.03 7.83
CA THR A 325 19.30 -10.75 7.51
C THR A 325 19.10 -9.89 8.75
N ILE A 326 18.71 -10.49 9.88
CA ILE A 326 18.55 -9.76 11.15
C ILE A 326 19.90 -9.20 11.65
N GLU A 327 20.98 -9.98 11.57
CA GLU A 327 22.33 -9.51 11.88
C GLU A 327 22.78 -8.38 10.95
N LEU A 328 22.52 -8.51 9.64
CA LEU A 328 22.80 -7.47 8.65
C LEU A 328 22.07 -6.16 8.99
N PHE A 329 20.79 -6.23 9.33
CA PHE A 329 20.00 -5.04 9.69
C PHE A 329 20.54 -4.39 10.98
N ALA A 330 20.91 -5.18 11.97
CA ALA A 330 21.55 -4.67 13.19
C ALA A 330 22.88 -3.99 12.90
N ALA A 331 23.69 -4.56 12.01
CA ALA A 331 24.97 -3.95 11.56
C ALA A 331 24.73 -2.63 10.82
N VAL A 332 23.72 -2.56 9.94
CA VAL A 332 23.35 -1.33 9.23
C VAL A 332 22.87 -0.24 10.20
N GLU A 333 22.03 -0.59 11.16
CA GLU A 333 21.56 0.35 12.19
C GLU A 333 22.74 0.92 13.01
N ASN A 334 23.64 0.05 13.45
CA ASN A 334 24.84 0.46 14.19
C ASN A 334 25.73 1.39 13.34
N MET A 335 25.98 1.04 12.07
CA MET A 335 26.78 1.84 11.16
C MET A 335 26.19 3.22 10.90
N LEU A 336 24.86 3.33 10.81
CA LEU A 336 24.13 4.57 10.53
C LEU A 336 23.75 5.35 11.81
N GLY A 337 24.07 4.83 13.00
CA GLY A 337 23.72 5.44 14.28
C GLY A 337 22.21 5.45 14.56
N LEU A 338 21.49 4.44 14.08
CA LEU A 338 20.05 4.27 14.33
C LEU A 338 19.81 3.42 15.57
N PRO A 339 18.70 3.63 16.29
CA PRO A 339 18.27 2.74 17.35
C PRO A 339 18.10 1.30 16.87
N ASN A 340 18.34 0.34 17.75
CA ASN A 340 18.07 -1.07 17.46
C ASN A 340 16.62 -1.29 17.06
N ASN A 341 16.39 -2.20 16.13
CA ASN A 341 15.07 -2.53 15.61
C ASN A 341 14.33 -1.36 14.90
N THR A 342 15.05 -0.33 14.43
CA THR A 342 14.50 0.69 13.54
C THR A 342 14.08 0.08 12.20
N ILE A 343 14.89 -0.84 11.65
CA ILE A 343 14.58 -1.56 10.42
C ILE A 343 13.65 -2.72 10.74
N LYS A 344 12.45 -2.69 10.15
CA LYS A 344 11.46 -3.77 10.19
C LYS A 344 11.61 -4.66 8.98
N ILE A 345 11.15 -5.90 9.09
CA ILE A 345 11.26 -6.89 8.01
C ILE A 345 9.88 -7.41 7.59
N GLY A 346 9.63 -7.40 6.27
CA GLY A 346 8.64 -8.25 5.64
C GLY A 346 9.35 -9.51 5.10
N ILE A 347 8.94 -10.68 5.54
CA ILE A 347 9.46 -11.95 5.06
C ILE A 347 8.63 -12.41 3.86
N MET A 348 9.33 -12.71 2.74
CA MET A 348 8.71 -13.39 1.60
C MET A 348 8.78 -14.90 1.84
N ASP A 349 7.61 -15.53 2.04
CA ASP A 349 7.46 -16.98 2.10
C ASP A 349 7.30 -17.52 0.68
N GLU A 350 8.40 -17.63 -0.02
CA GLU A 350 8.45 -17.96 -1.44
C GLU A 350 9.49 -19.04 -1.79
N GLU A 351 10.25 -19.48 -0.78
CA GLU A 351 11.21 -20.58 -0.95
C GLU A 351 10.79 -21.78 -0.11
N ARG A 352 10.94 -22.99 -0.65
CA ARG A 352 10.53 -24.22 0.01
C ARG A 352 11.07 -24.35 1.43
N ARG A 353 12.34 -24.07 1.63
CA ARG A 353 13.01 -24.19 2.95
C ARG A 353 12.47 -23.19 3.96
N THR A 354 12.05 -22.01 3.51
CA THR A 354 11.38 -21.03 4.36
C THR A 354 9.98 -21.49 4.71
N THR A 355 9.19 -21.99 3.76
CA THR A 355 7.81 -22.45 4.01
C THR A 355 7.76 -23.58 5.04
N ILE A 356 8.60 -24.58 4.91
CA ILE A 356 8.60 -25.74 5.83
C ILE A 356 9.15 -25.43 7.22
N ASN A 357 9.86 -24.29 7.38
CA ASN A 357 10.45 -23.82 8.63
C ASN A 357 9.93 -22.43 9.04
N LEU A 358 8.74 -22.05 8.57
CA LEU A 358 8.25 -20.68 8.70
C LEU A 358 8.23 -20.18 10.15
N LYS A 359 7.84 -21.05 11.10
CA LYS A 359 7.84 -20.72 12.53
C LYS A 359 9.23 -20.33 13.04
N GLU A 360 10.28 -21.05 12.58
CA GLU A 360 11.66 -20.75 12.98
C GLU A 360 12.19 -19.49 12.27
N CYS A 361 11.80 -19.25 11.01
CA CYS A 361 12.07 -17.99 10.31
C CYS A 361 11.48 -16.79 11.10
N ILE A 362 10.23 -16.90 11.51
CA ILE A 362 9.55 -15.88 12.33
C ILE A 362 10.27 -15.69 13.67
N ARG A 363 10.71 -16.77 14.31
CA ARG A 363 11.44 -16.71 15.59
C ARG A 363 12.67 -15.82 15.51
N HIS A 364 13.48 -15.94 14.45
CA HIS A 364 14.66 -15.10 14.27
C HIS A 364 14.30 -13.62 14.04
N ALA A 365 13.15 -13.35 13.44
CA ALA A 365 12.70 -12.00 13.10
C ALA A 365 11.68 -11.41 14.10
N LYS A 366 11.36 -12.07 15.21
CA LYS A 366 10.23 -11.76 16.11
C LYS A 366 10.16 -10.32 16.62
N GLU A 367 11.30 -9.60 16.65
CA GLU A 367 11.38 -8.21 17.14
C GLU A 367 11.30 -7.19 15.99
N ARG A 368 11.30 -7.66 14.74
CA ARG A 368 11.31 -6.80 13.54
C ARG A 368 10.20 -7.15 12.55
N LEU A 369 9.58 -8.31 12.67
CA LEU A 369 8.61 -8.82 11.71
C LEU A 369 7.34 -7.96 11.68
N VAL A 370 6.95 -7.55 10.47
CA VAL A 370 5.74 -6.76 10.24
C VAL A 370 4.72 -7.43 9.32
N PHE A 371 5.15 -8.34 8.44
CA PHE A 371 4.25 -9.20 7.67
C PHE A 371 4.99 -10.39 7.06
N ILE A 372 4.22 -11.34 6.59
CA ILE A 372 4.66 -12.45 5.74
C ILE A 372 3.85 -12.36 4.45
N ASN A 373 4.52 -12.46 3.31
CA ASN A 373 3.90 -12.49 1.99
C ASN A 373 4.24 -13.83 1.32
N THR A 374 3.25 -14.52 0.79
CA THR A 374 3.44 -15.78 0.06
C THR A 374 3.61 -15.52 -1.43
N GLY A 375 4.82 -15.80 -1.96
CA GLY A 375 5.15 -15.65 -3.38
C GLY A 375 5.09 -17.01 -4.10
N PHE A 376 4.09 -17.22 -4.98
CA PHE A 376 3.93 -18.52 -5.63
C PHE A 376 4.87 -18.73 -6.82
N LEU A 377 5.31 -17.68 -7.52
CA LEU A 377 6.17 -17.80 -8.71
C LEU A 377 7.55 -18.34 -8.33
N ASP A 378 8.22 -17.74 -7.35
CA ASP A 378 9.50 -18.23 -6.86
C ASP A 378 9.37 -19.60 -6.21
N ARG A 379 8.29 -19.83 -5.46
CA ARG A 379 8.01 -21.13 -4.86
C ARG A 379 7.86 -22.23 -5.92
N THR A 380 7.19 -21.93 -7.03
CA THR A 380 7.07 -22.86 -8.17
C THR A 380 8.44 -23.17 -8.75
N GLY A 381 9.30 -22.15 -8.95
CA GLY A 381 10.67 -22.32 -9.43
C GLY A 381 11.54 -23.16 -8.50
N ASP A 382 11.47 -22.92 -7.19
CA ASP A 382 12.23 -23.68 -6.19
C ASP A 382 11.79 -25.16 -6.10
N GLU A 383 10.54 -25.45 -6.38
CA GLU A 383 9.98 -26.81 -6.36
C GLU A 383 9.92 -27.52 -7.71
N ILE A 384 10.30 -26.90 -8.81
CA ILE A 384 10.08 -27.45 -10.15
C ILE A 384 10.68 -28.85 -10.33
N HIS A 385 11.88 -29.10 -9.83
CA HIS A 385 12.50 -30.42 -9.89
C HIS A 385 11.73 -31.47 -9.08
N THR A 386 11.26 -31.07 -7.89
CA THR A 386 10.43 -31.94 -7.05
C THR A 386 9.10 -32.27 -7.72
N ALA A 387 8.48 -31.28 -8.37
CA ALA A 387 7.22 -31.46 -9.10
C ALA A 387 7.40 -32.39 -10.34
N MET A 388 8.50 -32.20 -11.07
CA MET A 388 8.83 -33.07 -12.22
C MET A 388 9.02 -34.53 -11.82
N GLU A 389 9.74 -34.78 -10.72
CA GLU A 389 9.92 -36.13 -10.16
C GLU A 389 8.61 -36.71 -9.61
N GLY A 390 7.71 -35.84 -9.16
CA GLY A 390 6.43 -36.22 -8.60
C GLY A 390 5.38 -36.62 -9.63
N GLY A 391 5.57 -36.23 -10.87
CA GLY A 391 4.58 -36.38 -11.93
C GLY A 391 3.37 -35.45 -11.79
N PRO A 392 2.32 -35.67 -12.61
CA PRO A 392 1.17 -34.76 -12.59
C PRO A 392 0.48 -34.72 -11.24
N ILE A 393 0.09 -33.50 -10.84
CA ILE A 393 -0.77 -33.31 -9.66
C ILE A 393 -2.20 -33.60 -10.11
N ILE A 394 -2.78 -34.63 -9.55
CA ILE A 394 -4.19 -34.98 -9.76
C ILE A 394 -4.95 -34.39 -8.57
N PRO A 395 -6.01 -33.57 -8.82
CA PRO A 395 -6.84 -33.01 -7.75
C PRO A 395 -7.52 -34.04 -6.88
#